data_18abfed4b37abcbe86aa30d8b1cbac9f
#
_entry.id   18abfed4b37abcbe86aa30d8b1cbac9f
#
_cell.length_a   1.000
_cell.length_b   1.000
_cell.length_c   1.000
_cell.angle_alpha   90.00
_cell.angle_beta   90.00
_cell.angle_gamma   90.00
#
_symmetry.space_group_name_H-M   'P 1'
#
loop_
_entity.id
_entity.type
_entity.pdbx_description
1 polymer ?
#
loop_
_entity_poly.entity_id
_entity_poly.type
_entity_poly.pdbx_seq_one_letter_code
_entity_poly.pdbx_strand_id
1 'polypeptide(L)'
;MRLLRGLHTIPADFPGCVATIGNFDGLHLGHQGILNALKAESQKLGVPTLVMMFEPQPKEFFAPEAAPARLANLREKLQDLEAAGADYVLCLPFNQALRSMSAQSFIQDILVNALAVRHLIVGDDFRFGCDRSGDYHALAAAGREHGFSVQDTPTLELDSERVSSTRVRSELKVNNLSRVAHLLGRPYRMSGRVIYGRQLGRQLNTPTANVMVRRSKLPFTGVYAVQATIEESGQQFTGVANIGVKPTVAGQPEPSLEVHVFDFNGDLYHRHLTVEFMHKIRDEQKFAGIEQLQAAIENDKQSARDYFAAAKSSV
;
A
#
# COMPACT_ATOMS: atom_id res chain seq x y z
N MET A 1 -13.38 6.06 -9.47
CA MET A 1 -12.72 4.81 -9.91
C MET A 1 -13.65 3.62 -9.79
N ARG A 2 -13.68 2.70 -10.78
CA ARG A 2 -14.48 1.46 -10.73
C ARG A 2 -13.58 0.25 -10.52
N LEU A 3 -13.85 -0.54 -9.46
CA LEU A 3 -13.13 -1.79 -9.17
C LEU A 3 -13.80 -2.96 -9.91
N LEU A 4 -13.02 -3.67 -10.73
CA LEU A 4 -13.39 -4.90 -11.42
C LEU A 4 -12.75 -6.09 -10.69
N ARG A 5 -13.56 -7.02 -10.20
CA ARG A 5 -13.09 -8.21 -9.46
C ARG A 5 -13.13 -9.45 -10.36
N GLY A 6 -12.10 -9.61 -11.19
CA GLY A 6 -12.01 -10.67 -12.19
C GLY A 6 -12.62 -10.28 -13.55
N LEU A 7 -12.26 -11.04 -14.58
CA LEU A 7 -12.62 -10.75 -15.97
C LEU A 7 -14.14 -10.70 -16.21
N HIS A 8 -14.91 -11.53 -15.50
CA HIS A 8 -16.36 -11.60 -15.62
C HIS A 8 -17.10 -10.33 -15.17
N THR A 9 -16.40 -9.38 -14.53
CA THR A 9 -16.99 -8.10 -14.09
C THR A 9 -16.71 -6.95 -15.06
N ILE A 10 -15.99 -7.21 -16.14
CA ILE A 10 -15.76 -6.23 -17.21
C ILE A 10 -17.09 -6.00 -17.91
N PRO A 11 -17.53 -4.72 -18.09
CA PRO A 11 -18.77 -4.42 -18.81
C PRO A 11 -18.74 -4.95 -20.24
N ALA A 12 -19.89 -5.41 -20.76
CA ALA A 12 -19.98 -5.89 -22.14
C ALA A 12 -19.72 -4.79 -23.17
N ASP A 13 -19.98 -3.54 -22.82
CA ASP A 13 -19.74 -2.33 -23.62
C ASP A 13 -18.41 -1.64 -23.27
N PHE A 14 -17.45 -2.36 -22.70
CA PHE A 14 -16.16 -1.79 -22.31
C PHE A 14 -15.41 -1.23 -23.53
N PRO A 15 -15.06 0.08 -23.56
CA PRO A 15 -14.58 0.76 -24.76
C PRO A 15 -13.12 0.45 -25.11
N GLY A 16 -12.48 -0.45 -24.38
CA GLY A 16 -11.03 -0.61 -24.38
C GLY A 16 -10.36 0.34 -23.38
N CYS A 17 -9.05 0.27 -23.26
CA CYS A 17 -8.32 1.06 -22.27
C CYS A 17 -6.87 1.32 -22.62
N VAL A 18 -6.27 2.31 -21.93
CA VAL A 18 -4.84 2.38 -21.69
C VAL A 18 -4.55 1.65 -20.40
N ALA A 19 -3.73 0.60 -20.44
CA ALA A 19 -3.52 -0.30 -19.32
C ALA A 19 -2.10 -0.27 -18.77
N THR A 20 -1.96 -0.58 -17.50
CA THR A 20 -0.70 -0.95 -16.85
C THR A 20 -0.88 -2.15 -15.95
N ILE A 21 0.20 -2.90 -15.73
CA ILE A 21 0.18 -4.14 -14.94
C ILE A 21 1.23 -4.06 -13.85
N GLY A 22 0.84 -4.24 -12.59
CA GLY A 22 1.78 -4.21 -11.47
C GLY A 22 1.14 -4.46 -10.12
N ASN A 23 1.94 -4.59 -9.08
CA ASN A 23 1.45 -4.77 -7.72
C ASN A 23 1.09 -3.44 -7.03
N PHE A 24 1.64 -2.33 -7.48
CA PHE A 24 1.44 -0.98 -6.95
C PHE A 24 1.53 -0.91 -5.42
N ASP A 25 2.47 -1.65 -4.83
CA ASP A 25 2.61 -1.75 -3.38
C ASP A 25 3.30 -0.52 -2.80
N GLY A 26 2.55 0.31 -2.07
CA GLY A 26 2.98 1.57 -1.46
C GLY A 26 2.87 2.79 -2.38
N LEU A 27 2.53 2.65 -3.65
CA LEU A 27 2.37 3.71 -4.65
C LEU A 27 3.49 4.77 -4.62
N HIS A 28 4.75 4.31 -4.66
CA HIS A 28 5.94 5.17 -4.67
C HIS A 28 6.04 6.03 -5.94
N LEU A 29 6.92 7.02 -5.94
CA LEU A 29 7.06 7.99 -7.05
C LEU A 29 7.23 7.33 -8.43
N GLY A 30 7.93 6.18 -8.52
CA GLY A 30 8.01 5.42 -9.77
C GLY A 30 6.64 4.93 -10.27
N HIS A 31 5.77 4.45 -9.38
CA HIS A 31 4.41 4.08 -9.73
C HIS A 31 3.57 5.30 -10.14
N GLN A 32 3.74 6.43 -9.45
CA GLN A 32 3.05 7.67 -9.78
C GLN A 32 3.44 8.17 -11.18
N GLY A 33 4.72 8.04 -11.56
CA GLY A 33 5.19 8.33 -12.92
C GLY A 33 4.49 7.47 -13.97
N ILE A 34 4.32 6.17 -13.72
CA ILE A 34 3.55 5.26 -14.60
C ILE A 34 2.09 5.73 -14.74
N LEU A 35 1.44 6.07 -13.63
CA LEU A 35 0.04 6.53 -13.67
C LEU A 35 -0.12 7.86 -14.39
N ASN A 36 0.84 8.77 -14.28
CA ASN A 36 0.84 10.02 -15.03
C ASN A 36 0.97 9.77 -16.54
N ALA A 37 1.87 8.87 -16.96
CA ALA A 37 1.99 8.47 -18.35
C ALA A 37 0.70 7.78 -18.85
N LEU A 38 0.13 6.89 -18.05
CA LEU A 38 -1.14 6.23 -18.34
C LEU A 38 -2.26 7.24 -18.62
N LYS A 39 -2.38 8.25 -17.77
CA LYS A 39 -3.38 9.32 -17.90
C LYS A 39 -3.16 10.16 -19.16
N ALA A 40 -1.92 10.50 -19.45
CA ALA A 40 -1.59 11.28 -20.67
C ALA A 40 -1.98 10.51 -21.95
N GLU A 41 -1.67 9.22 -22.04
CA GLU A 41 -2.05 8.40 -23.19
C GLU A 41 -3.58 8.15 -23.25
N SER A 42 -4.23 7.98 -22.13
CA SER A 42 -5.69 7.89 -22.04
C SER A 42 -6.39 9.12 -22.63
N GLN A 43 -5.91 10.31 -22.30
CA GLN A 43 -6.43 11.57 -22.87
C GLN A 43 -6.24 11.68 -24.38
N LYS A 44 -5.11 11.23 -24.92
CA LYS A 44 -4.83 11.24 -26.36
C LYS A 44 -5.72 10.28 -27.13
N LEU A 45 -5.96 9.09 -26.57
CA LEU A 45 -6.70 8.03 -27.23
C LEU A 45 -8.23 8.08 -26.97
N GLY A 46 -8.67 8.91 -26.02
CA GLY A 46 -10.08 9.03 -25.64
C GLY A 46 -10.68 7.78 -25.02
N VAL A 47 -9.85 6.96 -24.34
CA VAL A 47 -10.29 5.72 -23.67
C VAL A 47 -9.84 5.74 -22.20
N PRO A 48 -10.53 5.03 -21.29
CA PRO A 48 -10.20 5.08 -19.88
C PRO A 48 -8.84 4.46 -19.52
N THR A 49 -8.31 4.85 -18.37
CA THR A 49 -7.15 4.22 -17.74
C THR A 49 -7.57 2.95 -17.02
N LEU A 50 -6.74 1.90 -17.07
CA LEU A 50 -6.93 0.67 -16.32
C LEU A 50 -5.63 0.22 -15.66
N VAL A 51 -5.68 0.00 -14.35
CA VAL A 51 -4.59 -0.61 -13.57
C VAL A 51 -4.96 -2.07 -13.30
N MET A 52 -4.19 -3.00 -13.85
CA MET A 52 -4.32 -4.43 -13.55
C MET A 52 -3.40 -4.81 -12.39
N MET A 53 -3.96 -5.47 -11.39
CA MET A 53 -3.26 -5.96 -10.23
C MET A 53 -3.71 -7.38 -9.85
N PHE A 54 -2.92 -8.05 -9.02
CA PHE A 54 -3.18 -9.43 -8.60
C PHE A 54 -3.41 -9.52 -7.09
N GLU A 55 -4.38 -10.34 -6.67
CA GLU A 55 -4.67 -10.57 -5.25
C GLU A 55 -4.95 -12.07 -5.01
N PRO A 56 -4.17 -12.80 -4.18
CA PRO A 56 -2.94 -12.31 -3.53
C PRO A 56 -1.86 -11.90 -4.53
N GLN A 57 -0.81 -11.21 -4.05
CA GLN A 57 0.33 -10.91 -4.92
C GLN A 57 1.04 -12.20 -5.34
N PRO A 58 1.63 -12.28 -6.56
CA PRO A 58 2.29 -13.50 -7.03
C PRO A 58 3.31 -14.09 -6.04
N LYS A 59 4.13 -13.25 -5.39
CA LYS A 59 5.10 -13.71 -4.39
C LYS A 59 4.44 -14.35 -3.17
N GLU A 60 3.27 -13.89 -2.78
CA GLU A 60 2.51 -14.47 -1.66
C GLU A 60 1.89 -15.82 -2.02
N PHE A 61 1.50 -15.99 -3.27
CA PHE A 61 0.99 -17.27 -3.77
C PHE A 61 2.09 -18.34 -3.86
N PHE A 62 3.27 -17.95 -4.40
CA PHE A 62 4.37 -18.91 -4.61
C PHE A 62 5.13 -19.24 -3.33
N ALA A 63 5.34 -18.28 -2.45
CA ALA A 63 6.16 -18.43 -1.24
C ALA A 63 5.62 -17.54 -0.12
N PRO A 64 4.48 -17.89 0.52
CA PRO A 64 3.82 -17.08 1.54
C PRO A 64 4.76 -16.66 2.68
N GLU A 65 5.59 -17.61 3.16
CA GLU A 65 6.52 -17.36 4.26
C GLU A 65 7.69 -16.43 3.86
N ALA A 66 8.13 -16.50 2.61
CA ALA A 66 9.21 -15.66 2.10
C ALA A 66 8.71 -14.34 1.47
N ALA A 67 7.40 -14.17 1.33
CA ALA A 67 6.83 -12.96 0.78
C ALA A 67 7.17 -11.75 1.66
N PRO A 68 7.56 -10.61 1.05
CA PRO A 68 7.86 -9.40 1.80
C PRO A 68 6.61 -8.82 2.46
N ALA A 69 6.79 -8.09 3.57
CA ALA A 69 5.69 -7.34 4.18
C ALA A 69 5.04 -6.39 3.17
N ARG A 70 3.72 -6.34 3.14
CA ARG A 70 2.98 -5.37 2.30
C ARG A 70 3.20 -3.95 2.79
N LEU A 71 3.50 -3.04 1.88
CA LEU A 71 3.52 -1.60 2.18
C LEU A 71 2.09 -1.05 2.28
N ALA A 72 1.18 -1.56 1.45
CA ALA A 72 -0.23 -1.18 1.46
C ALA A 72 -1.13 -2.41 1.39
N ASN A 73 -2.22 -2.45 2.17
CA ASN A 73 -3.28 -3.44 2.00
C ASN A 73 -4.13 -3.10 0.75
N LEU A 74 -5.06 -3.99 0.37
CA LEU A 74 -5.86 -3.79 -0.85
C LEU A 74 -6.67 -2.49 -0.80
N ARG A 75 -7.29 -2.16 0.35
CA ARG A 75 -8.08 -0.92 0.50
C ARG A 75 -7.20 0.32 0.29
N GLU A 76 -6.05 0.37 0.93
CA GLU A 76 -5.09 1.47 0.80
C GLU A 76 -4.61 1.65 -0.64
N LYS A 77 -4.29 0.54 -1.34
CA LYS A 77 -3.94 0.59 -2.77
C LYS A 77 -5.05 1.18 -3.63
N LEU A 78 -6.29 0.74 -3.39
CA LEU A 78 -7.44 1.24 -4.15
C LEU A 78 -7.66 2.74 -3.90
N GLN A 79 -7.55 3.20 -2.65
CA GLN A 79 -7.63 4.63 -2.31
C GLN A 79 -6.50 5.43 -2.97
N ASP A 80 -5.27 4.93 -2.93
CA ASP A 80 -4.11 5.59 -3.56
C ASP A 80 -4.26 5.66 -5.10
N LEU A 81 -4.75 4.59 -5.75
CA LEU A 81 -4.98 4.56 -7.19
C LEU A 81 -6.14 5.48 -7.61
N GLU A 82 -7.20 5.54 -6.80
CA GLU A 82 -8.31 6.47 -7.02
C GLU A 82 -7.85 7.93 -6.90
N ALA A 83 -7.09 8.25 -5.87
CA ALA A 83 -6.50 9.58 -5.68
C ALA A 83 -5.53 9.96 -6.82
N ALA A 84 -4.83 8.98 -7.39
CA ALA A 84 -3.98 9.16 -8.57
C ALA A 84 -4.77 9.28 -9.89
N GLY A 85 -6.10 9.14 -9.85
CA GLY A 85 -6.99 9.35 -11.00
C GLY A 85 -7.14 8.15 -11.94
N ALA A 86 -6.94 6.93 -11.46
CA ALA A 86 -7.27 5.73 -12.23
C ALA A 86 -8.79 5.61 -12.43
N ASP A 87 -9.25 5.32 -13.66
CA ASP A 87 -10.67 5.12 -13.96
C ASP A 87 -11.12 3.72 -13.56
N TYR A 88 -10.31 2.71 -13.87
CA TYR A 88 -10.59 1.30 -13.56
C TYR A 88 -9.39 0.65 -12.85
N VAL A 89 -9.70 -0.23 -11.92
CA VAL A 89 -8.75 -1.19 -11.36
C VAL A 89 -9.30 -2.59 -11.60
N LEU A 90 -8.57 -3.41 -12.35
CA LEU A 90 -8.86 -4.83 -12.52
C LEU A 90 -8.03 -5.62 -11.50
N CYS A 91 -8.70 -6.17 -10.50
CA CYS A 91 -8.10 -7.05 -9.50
C CYS A 91 -8.36 -8.52 -9.91
N LEU A 92 -7.33 -9.17 -10.44
CA LEU A 92 -7.41 -10.58 -10.82
C LEU A 92 -6.99 -11.48 -9.65
N PRO A 93 -7.74 -12.56 -9.38
CA PRO A 93 -7.30 -13.57 -8.42
C PRO A 93 -6.07 -14.29 -8.95
N PHE A 94 -4.94 -14.18 -8.23
CA PHE A 94 -3.75 -14.98 -8.57
C PHE A 94 -3.92 -16.38 -8.01
N ASN A 95 -4.38 -17.28 -8.85
CA ASN A 95 -4.70 -18.67 -8.52
C ASN A 95 -4.02 -19.64 -9.49
N GLN A 96 -4.27 -20.92 -9.33
CA GLN A 96 -3.68 -21.95 -10.19
C GLN A 96 -4.02 -21.76 -11.67
N ALA A 97 -5.22 -21.32 -12.01
CA ALA A 97 -5.61 -21.08 -13.41
C ALA A 97 -4.76 -19.98 -14.04
N LEU A 98 -4.65 -18.80 -13.38
CA LEU A 98 -3.83 -17.69 -13.87
C LEU A 98 -2.33 -18.07 -13.90
N ARG A 99 -1.85 -18.77 -12.87
CA ARG A 99 -0.46 -19.26 -12.82
C ARG A 99 -0.11 -20.16 -14.02
N SER A 100 -1.05 -21.00 -14.46
CA SER A 100 -0.84 -21.97 -15.54
C SER A 100 -1.07 -21.38 -16.93
N MET A 101 -1.51 -20.13 -17.02
CA MET A 101 -1.79 -19.46 -18.29
C MET A 101 -0.49 -19.16 -19.04
N SER A 102 -0.41 -19.52 -20.32
CA SER A 102 0.72 -19.19 -21.17
C SER A 102 0.81 -17.68 -21.42
N ALA A 103 1.98 -17.19 -21.82
CA ALA A 103 2.13 -15.79 -22.22
C ALA A 103 1.19 -15.43 -23.38
N GLN A 104 1.03 -16.32 -24.36
CA GLN A 104 0.13 -16.10 -25.50
C GLN A 104 -1.33 -16.03 -25.06
N SER A 105 -1.81 -16.95 -24.20
CA SER A 105 -3.18 -16.90 -23.67
C SER A 105 -3.42 -15.64 -22.84
N PHE A 106 -2.44 -15.23 -22.03
CA PHE A 106 -2.55 -13.97 -21.27
C PHE A 106 -2.75 -12.76 -22.20
N ILE A 107 -1.99 -12.67 -23.27
CA ILE A 107 -2.14 -11.59 -24.27
C ILE A 107 -3.51 -11.69 -24.95
N GLN A 108 -3.83 -12.86 -25.51
CA GLN A 108 -5.03 -13.01 -26.32
C GLN A 108 -6.31 -12.87 -25.50
N ASP A 109 -6.41 -13.58 -24.37
CA ASP A 109 -7.68 -13.67 -23.63
C ASP A 109 -7.90 -12.44 -22.74
N ILE A 110 -6.82 -11.90 -22.15
CA ILE A 110 -6.95 -10.80 -21.20
C ILE A 110 -6.75 -9.44 -21.90
N LEU A 111 -5.60 -9.23 -22.56
CA LEU A 111 -5.27 -7.92 -23.10
C LEU A 111 -6.09 -7.58 -24.35
N VAL A 112 -6.26 -8.55 -25.26
CA VAL A 112 -6.95 -8.34 -26.54
C VAL A 112 -8.45 -8.54 -26.37
N ASN A 113 -8.89 -9.73 -25.99
CA ASN A 113 -10.32 -10.09 -26.01
C ASN A 113 -11.12 -9.43 -24.89
N ALA A 114 -10.62 -9.48 -23.64
CA ALA A 114 -11.38 -8.99 -22.48
C ALA A 114 -11.23 -7.48 -22.27
N LEU A 115 -10.03 -6.91 -22.44
CA LEU A 115 -9.75 -5.51 -22.14
C LEU A 115 -9.70 -4.61 -23.37
N ALA A 116 -9.61 -5.17 -24.59
CA ALA A 116 -9.42 -4.41 -25.83
C ALA A 116 -8.37 -3.30 -25.65
N VAL A 117 -7.21 -3.66 -25.13
CA VAL A 117 -6.13 -2.72 -24.80
C VAL A 117 -5.73 -1.94 -26.04
N ARG A 118 -5.65 -0.59 -25.94
CA ARG A 118 -5.18 0.31 -27.00
C ARG A 118 -3.73 0.72 -26.83
N HIS A 119 -3.32 0.85 -25.57
CA HIS A 119 -1.94 1.15 -25.21
C HIS A 119 -1.61 0.47 -23.88
N LEU A 120 -0.44 -0.15 -23.79
CA LEU A 120 0.03 -0.85 -22.61
C LEU A 120 1.33 -0.23 -22.11
N ILE A 121 1.37 0.12 -20.83
CA ILE A 121 2.56 0.63 -20.16
C ILE A 121 3.03 -0.42 -19.15
N VAL A 122 4.25 -0.93 -19.28
CA VAL A 122 4.83 -1.91 -18.36
C VAL A 122 6.26 -1.53 -17.96
N GLY A 123 6.72 -2.04 -16.84
CA GLY A 123 8.13 -1.91 -16.45
C GLY A 123 9.04 -2.74 -17.37
N ASP A 124 10.29 -2.31 -17.52
CA ASP A 124 11.33 -2.98 -18.28
C ASP A 124 11.63 -4.42 -17.82
N ASP A 125 11.41 -4.68 -16.54
CA ASP A 125 11.61 -5.98 -15.90
C ASP A 125 10.32 -6.85 -15.85
N PHE A 126 9.24 -6.41 -16.50
CA PHE A 126 7.97 -7.14 -16.47
C PHE A 126 8.10 -8.51 -17.16
N ARG A 127 7.66 -9.56 -16.46
CA ARG A 127 7.62 -10.93 -16.95
C ARG A 127 6.30 -11.59 -16.59
N PHE A 128 5.71 -12.32 -17.54
CA PHE A 128 4.41 -12.96 -17.39
C PHE A 128 4.36 -14.32 -18.08
N GLY A 129 3.22 -15.02 -17.92
CA GLY A 129 3.08 -16.40 -18.39
C GLY A 129 3.64 -17.42 -17.40
N CYS A 130 3.18 -18.67 -17.49
CA CYS A 130 3.52 -19.75 -16.54
C CYS A 130 5.02 -20.10 -16.51
N ASP A 131 5.71 -19.91 -17.63
CA ASP A 131 7.13 -20.14 -17.84
C ASP A 131 7.96 -18.84 -17.82
N ARG A 132 7.32 -17.68 -17.57
CA ARG A 132 7.92 -16.35 -17.63
C ARG A 132 8.52 -15.98 -18.99
N SER A 133 8.08 -16.65 -20.07
CA SER A 133 8.50 -16.37 -21.44
C SER A 133 7.96 -15.04 -21.97
N GLY A 134 6.85 -14.55 -21.40
CA GLY A 134 6.30 -13.25 -21.72
C GLY A 134 7.17 -12.11 -21.18
N ASP A 135 7.56 -11.20 -22.06
CA ASP A 135 8.33 -10.00 -21.75
C ASP A 135 7.87 -8.80 -22.61
N TYR A 136 8.59 -7.68 -22.51
CA TYR A 136 8.32 -6.50 -23.32
C TYR A 136 8.32 -6.79 -24.83
N HIS A 137 9.24 -7.60 -25.33
CA HIS A 137 9.35 -7.91 -26.77
C HIS A 137 8.15 -8.73 -27.25
N ALA A 138 7.71 -9.71 -26.44
CA ALA A 138 6.51 -10.48 -26.73
C ALA A 138 5.26 -9.59 -26.78
N LEU A 139 5.13 -8.64 -25.85
CA LEU A 139 4.03 -7.66 -25.85
C LEU A 139 4.10 -6.72 -27.06
N ALA A 140 5.27 -6.23 -27.41
CA ALA A 140 5.45 -5.34 -28.55
C ALA A 140 5.17 -6.07 -29.90
N ALA A 141 5.52 -7.35 -30.01
CA ALA A 141 5.16 -8.18 -31.18
C ALA A 141 3.64 -8.37 -31.28
N ALA A 142 3.01 -8.76 -30.17
CA ALA A 142 1.54 -8.89 -30.11
C ALA A 142 0.82 -7.57 -30.36
N GLY A 143 1.37 -6.45 -29.89
CA GLY A 143 0.82 -5.13 -30.15
C GLY A 143 0.76 -4.80 -31.65
N ARG A 144 1.79 -5.14 -32.42
CA ARG A 144 1.79 -4.98 -33.88
C ARG A 144 0.75 -5.88 -34.57
N GLU A 145 0.53 -7.08 -34.05
CA GLU A 145 -0.42 -8.05 -34.60
C GLU A 145 -1.88 -7.65 -34.29
N HIS A 146 -2.14 -7.20 -33.06
CA HIS A 146 -3.50 -6.95 -32.55
C HIS A 146 -3.89 -5.48 -32.49
N GLY A 147 -3.02 -4.57 -32.93
CA GLY A 147 -3.35 -3.14 -33.07
C GLY A 147 -3.29 -2.33 -31.77
N PHE A 148 -2.45 -2.73 -30.81
CA PHE A 148 -2.16 -1.91 -29.64
C PHE A 148 -0.67 -1.53 -29.54
N SER A 149 -0.38 -0.40 -28.93
CA SER A 149 1.01 0.03 -28.69
C SER A 149 1.49 -0.38 -27.30
N VAL A 150 2.81 -0.56 -27.17
CA VAL A 150 3.45 -0.93 -25.90
C VAL A 150 4.56 0.06 -25.62
N GLN A 151 4.58 0.57 -24.40
CA GLN A 151 5.61 1.48 -23.91
C GLN A 151 6.25 0.89 -22.66
N ASP A 152 7.58 0.93 -22.59
CA ASP A 152 8.30 0.72 -21.35
C ASP A 152 8.31 2.00 -20.50
N THR A 153 8.47 1.85 -19.21
CA THR A 153 8.65 2.98 -18.31
C THR A 153 10.11 3.11 -17.92
N PRO A 154 10.72 4.29 -18.12
CA PRO A 154 12.06 4.51 -17.62
C PRO A 154 12.07 4.33 -16.10
N THR A 155 13.11 3.68 -15.61
CA THR A 155 13.36 3.55 -14.17
C THR A 155 13.51 4.94 -13.57
N LEU A 156 12.65 5.29 -12.61
CA LEU A 156 12.83 6.50 -11.82
C LEU A 156 13.93 6.27 -10.79
N GLU A 157 14.95 7.11 -10.81
CA GLU A 157 16.02 7.11 -9.84
C GLU A 157 15.94 8.34 -8.93
N LEU A 158 16.23 8.15 -7.65
CA LEU A 158 16.47 9.18 -6.66
C LEU A 158 17.82 8.88 -5.99
N ASP A 159 18.73 9.85 -6.02
CA ASP A 159 20.11 9.72 -5.53
C ASP A 159 20.84 8.52 -6.16
N SER A 160 20.74 8.39 -7.48
CA SER A 160 21.39 7.35 -8.30
C SER A 160 20.94 5.92 -7.97
N GLU A 161 19.81 5.76 -7.29
CA GLU A 161 19.23 4.45 -6.99
C GLU A 161 17.77 4.37 -7.41
N ARG A 162 17.38 3.22 -7.95
CA ARG A 162 16.01 2.95 -8.39
C ARG A 162 14.99 3.15 -7.26
N VAL A 163 13.93 3.92 -7.52
CA VAL A 163 12.75 4.00 -6.64
C VAL A 163 11.93 2.72 -6.77
N SER A 164 11.79 1.97 -5.68
CA SER A 164 11.09 0.69 -5.69
C SER A 164 10.45 0.36 -4.34
N SER A 165 9.45 -0.52 -4.33
CA SER A 165 8.87 -1.03 -3.08
C SER A 165 9.89 -1.78 -2.21
N THR A 166 10.92 -2.38 -2.82
CA THR A 166 12.01 -3.03 -2.08
C THR A 166 12.82 -2.00 -1.29
N ARG A 167 13.18 -0.89 -1.94
CA ARG A 167 13.91 0.21 -1.28
C ARG A 167 13.09 0.85 -0.17
N VAL A 168 11.79 1.09 -0.39
CA VAL A 168 10.90 1.60 0.66
C VAL A 168 10.90 0.67 1.88
N ARG A 169 10.82 -0.65 1.68
CA ARG A 169 10.89 -1.63 2.79
C ARG A 169 12.24 -1.60 3.51
N SER A 170 13.34 -1.46 2.79
CA SER A 170 14.67 -1.36 3.39
C SER A 170 14.80 -0.13 4.27
N GLU A 171 14.33 1.03 3.81
CA GLU A 171 14.33 2.27 4.59
C GLU A 171 13.42 2.20 5.82
N LEU A 172 12.24 1.55 5.70
CA LEU A 172 11.35 1.30 6.84
C LEU A 172 12.01 0.42 7.90
N LYS A 173 12.74 -0.61 7.50
CA LYS A 173 13.46 -1.51 8.44
C LYS A 173 14.49 -0.77 9.30
N VAL A 174 15.15 0.24 8.74
CA VAL A 174 16.12 1.07 9.46
C VAL A 174 15.49 2.34 10.03
N ASN A 175 14.16 2.44 9.97
CA ASN A 175 13.35 3.56 10.48
C ASN A 175 13.72 4.93 9.89
N ASN A 176 14.19 4.97 8.65
CA ASN A 176 14.49 6.20 7.93
C ASN A 176 13.22 6.78 7.31
N LEU A 177 12.29 7.27 8.13
CA LEU A 177 10.98 7.75 7.70
C LEU A 177 11.06 8.94 6.74
N SER A 178 12.07 9.81 6.88
CA SER A 178 12.28 10.93 5.97
C SER A 178 12.60 10.45 4.56
N ARG A 179 13.45 9.43 4.44
CA ARG A 179 13.77 8.82 3.15
C ARG A 179 12.57 8.07 2.55
N VAL A 180 11.81 7.37 3.39
CA VAL A 180 10.56 6.72 2.98
C VAL A 180 9.59 7.76 2.43
N ALA A 181 9.39 8.88 3.11
CA ALA A 181 8.52 9.95 2.63
C ALA A 181 8.98 10.52 1.28
N HIS A 182 10.29 10.66 1.08
CA HIS A 182 10.87 11.11 -0.20
C HIS A 182 10.60 10.10 -1.33
N LEU A 183 10.72 8.79 -1.07
CA LEU A 183 10.45 7.74 -2.06
C LEU A 183 8.96 7.61 -2.42
N LEU A 184 8.09 7.88 -1.44
CA LEU A 184 6.63 7.80 -1.59
C LEU A 184 5.99 9.11 -2.08
N GLY A 185 6.67 10.25 -1.92
CA GLY A 185 6.10 11.59 -2.11
C GLY A 185 5.13 12.01 -0.99
N ARG A 186 5.05 11.23 0.10
CA ARG A 186 4.21 11.45 1.29
C ARG A 186 4.72 10.64 2.49
N PRO A 187 4.33 10.98 3.72
CA PRO A 187 4.61 10.13 4.88
C PRO A 187 4.09 8.71 4.67
N TYR A 188 4.79 7.72 5.24
CA TYR A 188 4.28 6.35 5.25
C TYR A 188 3.06 6.26 6.15
N ARG A 189 2.02 5.57 5.68
CA ARG A 189 0.76 5.45 6.40
C ARG A 189 0.22 4.03 6.41
N MET A 190 -0.54 3.72 7.43
CA MET A 190 -1.40 2.54 7.51
C MET A 190 -2.82 2.98 7.86
N SER A 191 -3.80 2.28 7.33
CA SER A 191 -5.20 2.55 7.66
C SER A 191 -5.95 1.29 8.06
N GLY A 192 -7.00 1.48 8.84
CA GLY A 192 -7.89 0.40 9.22
C GLY A 192 -9.05 0.84 10.09
N ARG A 193 -10.01 -0.06 10.25
CA ARG A 193 -11.13 0.15 11.15
C ARG A 193 -10.66 0.03 12.59
N VAL A 194 -11.11 0.94 13.44
CA VAL A 194 -10.90 0.84 14.89
C VAL A 194 -11.79 -0.24 15.47
N ILE A 195 -11.18 -1.20 16.16
CA ILE A 195 -11.83 -2.34 16.78
C ILE A 195 -11.65 -2.33 18.29
N TYR A 196 -12.46 -3.11 18.98
CA TYR A 196 -12.30 -3.32 20.42
C TYR A 196 -11.01 -4.11 20.68
N GLY A 197 -10.16 -3.59 21.57
CA GLY A 197 -8.98 -4.27 22.09
C GLY A 197 -9.15 -4.69 23.55
N ARG A 198 -8.06 -5.05 24.20
CA ARG A 198 -8.04 -5.42 25.64
C ARG A 198 -8.35 -4.26 26.59
N GLN A 199 -8.44 -3.04 26.10
CA GLN A 199 -8.76 -1.78 26.83
C GLN A 199 -7.82 -1.47 28.02
N LEU A 200 -6.63 -2.05 28.07
CA LEU A 200 -5.65 -1.80 29.14
C LEU A 200 -5.25 -0.31 29.22
N GLY A 201 -5.19 0.37 28.11
CA GLY A 201 -4.87 1.80 28.05
C GLY A 201 -5.84 2.69 28.81
N ARG A 202 -7.13 2.30 28.94
CA ARG A 202 -8.09 3.03 29.77
C ARG A 202 -7.73 3.01 31.26
N GLN A 203 -7.23 1.86 31.74
CA GLN A 203 -6.79 1.71 33.14
C GLN A 203 -5.53 2.54 33.42
N LEU A 204 -4.77 2.86 32.38
CA LEU A 204 -3.54 3.64 32.42
C LEU A 204 -3.75 5.12 32.04
N ASN A 205 -4.97 5.64 32.04
CA ASN A 205 -5.32 6.98 31.60
C ASN A 205 -4.80 7.35 30.18
N THR A 206 -4.56 6.33 29.35
CA THR A 206 -4.07 6.48 27.99
C THR A 206 -4.93 5.60 27.06
N PRO A 207 -6.18 5.98 26.79
CA PRO A 207 -7.05 5.22 25.89
C PRO A 207 -6.41 5.13 24.50
N THR A 208 -6.35 3.91 23.95
CA THR A 208 -5.79 3.64 22.63
C THR A 208 -6.84 3.09 21.67
N ALA A 209 -6.82 3.56 20.44
CA ALA A 209 -7.56 2.98 19.33
C ALA A 209 -6.77 1.81 18.74
N ASN A 210 -7.38 0.62 18.72
CA ASN A 210 -6.80 -0.56 18.07
C ASN A 210 -7.19 -0.53 16.59
N VAL A 211 -6.23 -0.26 15.71
CA VAL A 211 -6.44 -0.15 14.26
C VAL A 211 -6.17 -1.50 13.60
N MET A 212 -7.17 -2.07 12.92
CA MET A 212 -7.06 -3.34 12.22
C MET A 212 -6.32 -3.16 10.88
N VAL A 213 -5.01 -3.42 10.87
CA VAL A 213 -4.14 -3.15 9.72
C VAL A 213 -4.20 -4.16 8.58
N ARG A 214 -4.87 -5.32 8.74
CA ARG A 214 -5.06 -6.37 7.72
C ARG A 214 -3.78 -6.71 6.94
N ARG A 215 -2.71 -6.99 7.66
CA ARG A 215 -1.42 -7.44 7.13
C ARG A 215 -0.98 -8.71 7.85
N SER A 216 -0.34 -9.63 7.14
CA SER A 216 0.27 -10.83 7.76
C SER A 216 1.63 -10.52 8.39
N LYS A 217 2.33 -9.51 7.86
CA LYS A 217 3.66 -9.09 8.32
C LYS A 217 3.73 -7.56 8.37
N LEU A 218 4.44 -7.03 9.37
CA LEU A 218 4.71 -5.60 9.48
C LEU A 218 6.05 -5.25 8.80
N PRO A 219 6.15 -4.12 8.09
CA PRO A 219 7.41 -3.66 7.50
C PRO A 219 8.38 -3.08 8.54
N PHE A 220 7.91 -2.68 9.71
CA PHE A 220 8.67 -2.17 10.86
C PHE A 220 7.85 -2.28 12.14
N THR A 221 8.49 -2.08 13.29
CA THR A 221 7.87 -2.08 14.63
C THR A 221 8.45 -0.95 15.48
N GLY A 222 7.79 -0.63 16.59
CA GLY A 222 8.23 0.39 17.54
C GLY A 222 7.14 1.37 17.95
N VAL A 223 7.55 2.43 18.65
CA VAL A 223 6.68 3.54 19.10
C VAL A 223 7.02 4.78 18.30
N TYR A 224 5.98 5.46 17.80
CA TYR A 224 6.11 6.57 16.84
C TYR A 224 5.21 7.75 17.21
N ALA A 225 5.70 8.97 16.97
CA ALA A 225 4.86 10.14 16.83
C ALA A 225 4.09 10.00 15.50
N VAL A 226 2.78 10.17 15.54
CA VAL A 226 1.90 9.96 14.38
C VAL A 226 0.90 11.09 14.20
N GLN A 227 0.50 11.31 12.94
CA GLN A 227 -0.69 12.07 12.60
C GLN A 227 -1.81 11.08 12.26
N ALA A 228 -2.94 11.21 12.93
CA ALA A 228 -4.11 10.35 12.76
C ALA A 228 -5.24 11.14 12.10
N THR A 229 -5.82 10.59 11.02
CA THR A 229 -6.96 11.18 10.32
C THR A 229 -8.15 10.26 10.42
N ILE A 230 -9.30 10.77 10.89
CA ILE A 230 -10.58 10.06 10.85
C ILE A 230 -11.12 10.19 9.43
N GLU A 231 -11.16 9.09 8.66
CA GLU A 231 -11.48 9.13 7.22
C GLU A 231 -12.88 9.72 6.95
N GLU A 232 -13.87 9.43 7.78
CA GLU A 232 -15.26 9.86 7.59
C GLU A 232 -15.47 11.38 7.76
N SER A 233 -14.65 12.04 8.59
CA SER A 233 -14.78 13.47 8.85
C SER A 233 -13.63 14.31 8.28
N GLY A 234 -12.52 13.67 7.91
CA GLY A 234 -11.29 14.36 7.52
C GLY A 234 -10.56 15.05 8.68
N GLN A 235 -11.05 14.88 9.92
CA GLN A 235 -10.42 15.51 11.10
C GLN A 235 -9.07 14.88 11.37
N GLN A 236 -8.07 15.72 11.64
CA GLN A 236 -6.69 15.32 11.89
C GLN A 236 -6.30 15.62 13.34
N PHE A 237 -5.56 14.70 13.92
CA PHE A 237 -5.05 14.77 15.28
C PHE A 237 -3.59 14.30 15.30
N THR A 238 -2.83 14.81 16.26
CA THR A 238 -1.52 14.23 16.58
C THR A 238 -1.68 13.16 17.63
N GLY A 239 -0.70 12.27 17.74
CA GLY A 239 -0.76 11.18 18.70
C GLY A 239 0.53 10.41 18.79
N VAL A 240 0.50 9.34 19.58
CA VAL A 240 1.56 8.34 19.67
C VAL A 240 0.98 6.97 19.31
N ALA A 241 1.73 6.19 18.53
CA ALA A 241 1.33 4.85 18.13
C ALA A 241 2.37 3.82 18.48
N ASN A 242 1.91 2.66 18.97
CA ASN A 242 2.71 1.45 19.04
C ASN A 242 2.31 0.52 17.90
N ILE A 243 3.29 0.14 17.08
CA ILE A 243 3.13 -0.85 16.04
C ILE A 243 4.04 -2.04 16.34
N GLY A 244 3.45 -3.23 16.40
CA GLY A 244 4.17 -4.43 16.80
C GLY A 244 3.38 -5.69 16.59
N VAL A 245 3.79 -6.76 17.25
CA VAL A 245 3.21 -8.08 17.10
C VAL A 245 2.72 -8.57 18.45
N LYS A 246 1.45 -8.95 18.53
CA LYS A 246 0.84 -9.51 19.74
C LYS A 246 0.75 -11.03 19.65
N PRO A 247 1.04 -11.76 20.73
CA PRO A 247 0.72 -13.18 20.80
C PRO A 247 -0.82 -13.36 20.83
N THR A 248 -1.33 -14.22 19.96
CA THR A 248 -2.73 -14.63 19.99
C THR A 248 -2.94 -15.83 20.89
N VAL A 249 -4.20 -16.11 21.25
CA VAL A 249 -4.59 -17.31 22.00
C VAL A 249 -4.21 -18.59 21.23
N ALA A 250 -4.17 -18.53 19.89
CA ALA A 250 -3.76 -19.63 19.02
C ALA A 250 -2.24 -19.73 18.84
N GLY A 251 -1.44 -18.87 19.51
CA GLY A 251 0.02 -18.92 19.48
C GLY A 251 0.66 -18.30 18.23
N GLN A 252 -0.11 -17.84 17.25
CA GLN A 252 0.43 -17.15 16.09
C GLN A 252 0.56 -15.64 16.34
N PRO A 253 1.70 -15.03 15.95
CA PRO A 253 1.89 -13.60 16.10
C PRO A 253 0.96 -12.80 15.17
N GLU A 254 0.21 -11.84 15.72
CA GLU A 254 -0.71 -10.99 14.96
C GLU A 254 -0.23 -9.52 14.93
N PRO A 255 -0.14 -8.90 13.75
CA PRO A 255 0.14 -7.48 13.62
C PRO A 255 -0.83 -6.61 14.40
N SER A 256 -0.32 -5.63 15.13
CA SER A 256 -1.08 -4.73 16.00
C SER A 256 -0.63 -3.30 15.77
N LEU A 257 -1.59 -2.40 15.66
CA LEU A 257 -1.39 -0.96 15.66
C LEU A 257 -2.32 -0.34 16.69
N GLU A 258 -1.74 0.22 17.76
CA GLU A 258 -2.45 0.92 18.82
C GLU A 258 -2.10 2.40 18.78
N VAL A 259 -3.10 3.26 18.70
CA VAL A 259 -2.92 4.71 18.57
C VAL A 259 -3.59 5.42 19.73
N HIS A 260 -2.82 6.17 20.51
CA HIS A 260 -3.35 7.17 21.45
C HIS A 260 -3.39 8.52 20.75
N VAL A 261 -4.60 9.02 20.54
CA VAL A 261 -4.87 10.29 19.87
C VAL A 261 -4.91 11.40 20.91
N PHE A 262 -4.11 12.45 20.74
CA PHE A 262 -4.05 13.56 21.66
C PHE A 262 -5.28 14.46 21.55
N ASP A 263 -5.73 14.95 22.69
CA ASP A 263 -6.75 15.97 22.81
C ASP A 263 -8.09 15.62 22.10
N PHE A 264 -8.31 14.31 21.89
CA PHE A 264 -9.54 13.77 21.31
C PHE A 264 -10.50 13.33 22.40
N ASN A 265 -11.72 13.87 22.35
CA ASN A 265 -12.82 13.47 23.23
C ASN A 265 -13.98 12.98 22.36
N GLY A 266 -14.11 11.68 22.23
CA GLY A 266 -15.15 11.06 21.42
C GLY A 266 -14.99 9.55 21.27
N ASP A 267 -15.80 8.96 20.41
CA ASP A 267 -15.76 7.54 20.09
C ASP A 267 -15.16 7.31 18.69
N LEU A 268 -14.12 6.48 18.64
CA LEU A 268 -13.45 6.05 17.42
C LEU A 268 -13.84 4.65 16.97
N TYR A 269 -14.60 3.90 17.78
CA TYR A 269 -14.96 2.54 17.39
C TYR A 269 -15.73 2.49 16.08
N HIS A 270 -15.38 1.51 15.27
CA HIS A 270 -15.93 1.27 13.93
C HIS A 270 -15.60 2.33 12.86
N ARG A 271 -14.97 3.45 13.22
CA ARG A 271 -14.47 4.43 12.25
C ARG A 271 -13.19 3.94 11.59
N HIS A 272 -12.88 4.46 10.41
CA HIS A 272 -11.60 4.23 9.76
C HIS A 272 -10.60 5.31 10.15
N LEU A 273 -9.44 4.87 10.59
CA LEU A 273 -8.34 5.74 10.97
C LEU A 273 -7.17 5.53 10.03
N THR A 274 -6.72 6.60 9.39
CA THR A 274 -5.45 6.63 8.67
C THR A 274 -4.38 7.19 9.59
N VAL A 275 -3.28 6.46 9.76
CA VAL A 275 -2.19 6.76 10.69
C VAL A 275 -0.91 6.98 9.89
N GLU A 276 -0.40 8.21 9.87
CA GLU A 276 0.84 8.61 9.23
C GLU A 276 1.98 8.61 10.25
N PHE A 277 3.07 7.90 9.95
CA PHE A 277 4.21 7.76 10.83
C PHE A 277 5.22 8.87 10.57
N MET A 278 5.38 9.76 11.55
CA MET A 278 6.17 11.00 11.41
C MET A 278 7.58 10.88 11.98
N HIS A 279 7.71 10.31 13.17
CA HIS A 279 9.00 10.21 13.86
C HIS A 279 9.04 8.97 14.76
N LYS A 280 10.16 8.24 14.76
CA LYS A 280 10.38 7.13 15.68
C LYS A 280 10.77 7.64 17.05
N ILE A 281 10.07 7.19 18.09
CA ILE A 281 10.39 7.50 19.47
C ILE A 281 11.33 6.46 20.05
N ARG A 282 10.98 5.16 19.95
CA ARG A 282 11.79 4.06 20.47
C ARG A 282 11.39 2.71 19.85
N ASP A 283 12.20 1.70 20.11
CA ASP A 283 11.84 0.31 19.82
C ASP A 283 10.82 -0.23 20.82
N GLU A 284 10.13 -1.33 20.44
CA GLU A 284 9.32 -2.07 21.40
C GLU A 284 10.19 -2.64 22.51
N GLN A 285 9.69 -2.62 23.75
CA GLN A 285 10.35 -3.19 24.90
C GLN A 285 9.36 -3.88 25.84
N LYS A 286 9.84 -4.88 26.56
CA LYS A 286 9.09 -5.54 27.64
C LYS A 286 9.33 -4.81 28.95
N PHE A 287 8.29 -4.65 29.73
CA PHE A 287 8.35 -4.01 31.04
C PHE A 287 8.18 -5.05 32.14
N ALA A 288 8.90 -4.90 33.25
CA ALA A 288 8.81 -5.81 34.37
C ALA A 288 7.54 -5.61 35.23
N GLY A 289 6.90 -4.43 35.11
CA GLY A 289 5.68 -4.11 35.84
C GLY A 289 4.91 -2.96 35.24
N ILE A 290 3.71 -2.73 35.79
CA ILE A 290 2.75 -1.74 35.28
C ILE A 290 3.24 -0.30 35.46
N GLU A 291 3.98 -0.04 36.54
CA GLU A 291 4.56 1.30 36.82
C GLU A 291 5.60 1.70 35.79
N GLN A 292 6.47 0.77 35.40
CA GLN A 292 7.46 1.01 34.35
C GLN A 292 6.79 1.25 32.97
N LEU A 293 5.72 0.48 32.69
CA LEU A 293 4.93 0.67 31.48
C LEU A 293 4.27 2.06 31.48
N GLN A 294 3.68 2.49 32.58
CA GLN A 294 3.07 3.83 32.71
C GLN A 294 4.09 4.94 32.49
N ALA A 295 5.24 4.87 33.16
CA ALA A 295 6.30 5.85 33.00
C ALA A 295 6.80 5.94 31.54
N ALA A 296 6.95 4.79 30.87
CA ALA A 296 7.34 4.74 29.47
C ALA A 296 6.27 5.37 28.56
N ILE A 297 5.00 5.08 28.78
CA ILE A 297 3.90 5.67 28.00
C ILE A 297 3.86 7.20 28.18
N GLU A 298 4.04 7.73 29.39
CA GLU A 298 4.08 9.17 29.59
C GLU A 298 5.29 9.82 28.88
N ASN A 299 6.45 9.21 28.94
CA ASN A 299 7.63 9.67 28.20
C ASN A 299 7.41 9.64 26.68
N ASP A 300 6.77 8.57 26.16
CA ASP A 300 6.44 8.46 24.73
C ASP A 300 5.48 9.59 24.29
N LYS A 301 4.45 9.88 25.10
CA LYS A 301 3.50 10.97 24.86
C LYS A 301 4.20 12.32 24.84
N GLN A 302 5.07 12.57 25.83
CA GLN A 302 5.83 13.81 25.88
C GLN A 302 6.76 13.97 24.69
N SER A 303 7.51 12.92 24.33
CA SER A 303 8.40 12.92 23.17
C SER A 303 7.64 13.20 21.85
N ALA A 304 6.44 12.62 21.69
CA ALA A 304 5.60 12.92 20.53
C ALA A 304 5.12 14.38 20.51
N ARG A 305 4.69 14.93 21.66
CA ARG A 305 4.29 16.34 21.77
C ARG A 305 5.43 17.29 21.45
N ASP A 306 6.63 17.02 21.96
CA ASP A 306 7.83 17.82 21.72
C ASP A 306 8.20 17.82 20.22
N TYR A 307 8.13 16.66 19.58
CA TYR A 307 8.33 16.56 18.12
C TYR A 307 7.36 17.46 17.34
N PHE A 308 6.08 17.40 17.64
CA PHE A 308 5.09 18.22 16.93
C PHE A 308 5.19 19.72 17.28
N ALA A 309 5.60 20.08 18.48
CA ALA A 309 5.86 21.45 18.85
C ALA A 309 7.05 22.03 18.07
N ALA A 310 8.16 21.28 17.97
CA ALA A 310 9.32 21.68 17.20
C ALA A 310 9.02 21.82 15.70
N ALA A 311 8.25 20.87 15.13
CA ALA A 311 7.84 20.92 13.73
C ALA A 311 6.98 22.16 13.40
N LYS A 312 6.09 22.61 14.32
CA LYS A 312 5.31 23.85 14.15
C LYS A 312 6.14 25.11 14.19
N SER A 313 7.26 25.11 14.93
CA SER A 313 8.13 26.28 15.05
C SER A 313 9.08 26.46 13.87
N SER A 314 9.16 25.47 12.97
CA SER A 314 10.07 25.44 11.81
C SER A 314 9.36 25.85 10.50
N VAL A 315 8.07 26.14 10.53
CA VAL A 315 7.22 26.65 9.42
C VAL A 315 6.94 28.15 9.65
#